data_72a7fdaf9eb4e55a8ebd2a2b4dbbc8f1
#
_entry.id   72a7fdaf9eb4e55a8ebd2a2b4dbbc8f1
#
_cell.length_a   1.000
_cell.length_b   1.000
_cell.length_c   1.000
_cell.angle_alpha   90.00
_cell.angle_beta   90.00
_cell.angle_gamma   90.00
#
_symmetry.space_group_name_H-M   'P 1'
#
loop_
_entity.id
_entity.type
_entity.pdbx_description
1 polymer ?
#
loop_
_entity_poly.entity_id
_entity_poly.type
_entity_poly.pdbx_seq_one_letter_code
_entity_poly.pdbx_strand_id
1 'polypeptide(L)'
;GSEMCIRDRFIIQSKPDRLNTTVKCWSDKEYRYLRYIGRPKAHCNVSAVAFYEKNDTVALTGKIIGTPEHEKQNGDHDYTNVFDGKTWTSFDYSKPTGGWAGLDLGKEVKVDRIVYTPRNRDNYVRPGDVYELFYCERDWQSAGTIKATADSLVFRNIPENALLLLRNHTRGVEERIFVYENGEQQWR
;
A
#
# COMPACT_ATOMS: atom_id res chain seq x y z
N GLY A 1 17.63 18.56 -31.78
CA GLY A 1 16.39 18.85 -31.10
C GLY A 1 16.54 18.60 -29.61
N SER A 2 16.44 19.64 -28.79
CA SER A 2 16.42 19.51 -27.35
C SER A 2 15.07 18.88 -26.95
N GLU A 3 15.05 17.62 -26.60
CA GLU A 3 13.93 17.04 -25.90
C GLU A 3 13.82 17.69 -24.54
N MET A 4 12.97 18.68 -24.44
CA MET A 4 12.56 19.23 -23.17
C MET A 4 11.56 18.25 -22.55
N CYS A 5 12.08 17.27 -21.77
CA CYS A 5 11.25 16.42 -20.93
C CYS A 5 10.53 17.28 -19.91
N ILE A 6 9.36 17.77 -20.25
CA ILE A 6 8.44 18.37 -19.27
C ILE A 6 7.97 17.23 -18.37
N ARG A 7 8.55 17.16 -17.18
CA ARG A 7 8.15 16.19 -16.15
C ARG A 7 7.05 16.83 -15.33
N ASP A 8 5.82 16.51 -15.67
CA ASP A 8 4.72 16.85 -14.77
C ASP A 8 4.84 16.02 -13.50
N ARG A 9 4.77 16.69 -12.36
CA ARG A 9 5.01 16.09 -11.04
C ARG A 9 3.86 16.46 -10.11
N PHE A 10 3.27 15.42 -9.49
CA PHE A 10 2.33 15.56 -8.42
C PHE A 10 3.05 15.35 -7.09
N ILE A 11 2.86 16.25 -6.14
CA ILE A 11 3.50 16.19 -4.83
C ILE A 11 2.43 15.92 -3.78
N ILE A 12 2.61 14.81 -3.06
CA ILE A 12 1.80 14.50 -1.88
C ILE A 12 2.43 15.22 -0.70
N GLN A 13 1.74 16.20 -0.15
CA GLN A 13 2.27 17.07 0.90
C GLN A 13 1.95 16.58 2.31
N SER A 14 0.92 15.77 2.48
CA SER A 14 0.50 15.24 3.78
C SER A 14 0.87 13.78 3.95
N LYS A 15 1.11 13.36 5.20
CA LYS A 15 1.22 11.95 5.54
C LYS A 15 -0.15 11.31 5.32
N PRO A 16 -0.23 10.15 4.63
CA PRO A 16 -1.49 9.44 4.49
C PRO A 16 -1.96 8.95 5.87
N ASP A 17 -3.22 9.15 6.15
CA ASP A 17 -3.93 8.70 7.34
C ASP A 17 -4.66 7.37 7.15
N ARG A 18 -4.73 6.89 5.91
CA ARG A 18 -5.42 5.67 5.51
C ARG A 18 -4.47 4.69 4.84
N LEU A 19 -4.86 3.41 4.83
CA LEU A 19 -4.11 2.37 4.14
C LEU A 19 -3.88 2.73 2.68
N ASN A 20 -4.95 3.06 1.96
CA ASN A 20 -4.90 3.48 0.56
C ASN A 20 -5.20 4.98 0.44
N THR A 21 -4.31 5.68 -0.21
CA THR A 21 -4.49 7.10 -0.52
C THR A 21 -4.71 7.29 -2.00
N THR A 22 -5.79 7.98 -2.37
CA THR A 22 -6.10 8.34 -3.74
C THR A 22 -5.69 9.77 -4.01
N VAL A 23 -4.91 9.99 -5.06
CA VAL A 23 -4.51 11.31 -5.55
C VAL A 23 -5.03 11.49 -6.97
N LYS A 24 -5.80 12.55 -7.19
CA LYS A 24 -6.28 12.90 -8.52
C LYS A 24 -5.18 13.59 -9.32
N CYS A 25 -5.03 13.18 -10.58
CA CYS A 25 -4.09 13.80 -11.49
C CYS A 25 -4.75 14.97 -12.22
N TRP A 26 -4.05 16.11 -12.31
CA TRP A 26 -4.59 17.35 -12.89
C TRP A 26 -4.07 17.64 -14.31
N SER A 27 -3.28 16.69 -14.87
CA SER A 27 -2.75 16.86 -16.23
C SER A 27 -3.74 16.41 -17.28
N ASP A 28 -3.85 17.19 -18.36
CA ASP A 28 -4.61 16.81 -19.55
C ASP A 28 -3.77 16.06 -20.58
N LYS A 29 -2.50 15.85 -20.29
CA LYS A 29 -1.56 15.15 -21.19
C LYS A 29 -1.66 13.63 -21.03
N GLU A 30 -1.24 12.95 -22.09
CA GLU A 30 -1.07 11.51 -22.10
C GLU A 30 0.40 11.16 -21.86
N TYR A 31 0.62 10.03 -21.20
CA TYR A 31 1.96 9.57 -20.81
C TYR A 31 2.12 8.09 -21.10
N ARG A 32 3.25 7.71 -21.67
CA ARG A 32 3.65 6.32 -21.82
C ARG A 32 4.34 5.78 -20.59
N TYR A 33 5.17 6.59 -19.95
CA TYR A 33 5.97 6.19 -18.80
C TYR A 33 5.45 6.83 -17.52
N LEU A 34 5.09 5.99 -16.57
CA LEU A 34 4.62 6.43 -15.26
C LEU A 34 5.59 5.93 -14.19
N ARG A 35 5.84 6.73 -13.18
CA ARG A 35 6.67 6.30 -12.05
C ARG A 35 6.30 6.96 -10.74
N TYR A 36 6.44 6.21 -9.69
CA TYR A 36 6.46 6.68 -8.31
C TYR A 36 7.92 6.88 -7.89
N ILE A 37 8.22 8.03 -7.32
CA ILE A 37 9.55 8.37 -6.80
C ILE A 37 9.42 8.57 -5.31
N GLY A 38 10.21 7.85 -4.53
CA GLY A 38 10.26 8.01 -3.09
C GLY A 38 10.76 9.40 -2.67
N ARG A 39 10.22 9.86 -1.55
CA ARG A 39 10.71 11.08 -0.90
C ARG A 39 12.19 10.95 -0.54
N PRO A 40 13.00 12.03 -0.62
CA PRO A 40 14.39 12.01 -0.16
C PRO A 40 14.47 11.49 1.29
N LYS A 41 15.47 10.67 1.57
CA LYS A 41 15.73 10.03 2.87
C LYS A 41 14.66 9.05 3.36
N ALA A 42 13.80 8.56 2.47
CA ALA A 42 12.72 7.65 2.81
C ALA A 42 12.81 6.28 2.11
N HIS A 43 13.95 5.94 1.51
CA HIS A 43 14.19 4.64 0.87
C HIS A 43 13.12 4.19 -0.14
N CYS A 44 12.31 5.12 -0.66
CA CYS A 44 11.16 4.81 -1.53
C CYS A 44 10.21 3.74 -0.95
N ASN A 45 10.02 3.76 0.38
CA ASN A 45 9.18 2.79 1.07
C ASN A 45 7.72 2.90 0.63
N VAL A 46 7.27 1.96 -0.18
CA VAL A 46 5.91 1.88 -0.71
C VAL A 46 5.50 0.43 -0.91
N SER A 47 4.28 0.08 -0.53
CA SER A 47 3.76 -1.27 -0.72
C SER A 47 3.12 -1.45 -2.09
N ALA A 48 2.24 -0.54 -2.51
CA ALA A 48 1.58 -0.64 -3.80
C ALA A 48 1.34 0.74 -4.41
N VAL A 49 1.36 0.79 -5.73
CA VAL A 49 0.93 1.95 -6.53
C VAL A 49 0.11 1.45 -7.70
N ALA A 50 -1.02 2.08 -7.95
CA ALA A 50 -1.87 1.80 -9.10
C ALA A 50 -2.25 3.10 -9.79
N PHE A 51 -2.23 3.09 -11.11
CA PHE A 51 -2.63 4.20 -11.96
C PHE A 51 -3.93 3.85 -12.68
N TYR A 52 -4.83 4.80 -12.83
CA TYR A 52 -6.14 4.58 -13.43
C TYR A 52 -6.48 5.67 -14.46
N GLU A 53 -7.16 5.26 -15.51
CA GLU A 53 -7.87 6.17 -16.41
C GLU A 53 -9.15 6.70 -15.74
N LYS A 54 -9.75 7.71 -16.36
CA LYS A 54 -10.99 8.31 -15.86
C LYS A 54 -12.14 7.28 -15.88
N ASN A 55 -12.82 7.18 -14.74
CA ASN A 55 -13.95 6.25 -14.52
C ASN A 55 -13.61 4.76 -14.66
N ASP A 56 -12.34 4.39 -14.79
CA ASP A 56 -11.94 3.00 -14.82
C ASP A 56 -11.73 2.45 -13.40
N THR A 57 -12.13 1.19 -13.19
CA THR A 57 -11.90 0.44 -11.95
C THR A 57 -10.72 -0.52 -12.06
N VAL A 58 -10.23 -0.75 -13.28
CA VAL A 58 -9.07 -1.60 -13.56
C VAL A 58 -7.82 -0.73 -13.62
N ALA A 59 -6.80 -1.11 -12.87
CA ALA A 59 -5.53 -0.42 -12.89
C ALA A 59 -4.81 -0.59 -14.24
N LEU A 60 -4.13 0.46 -14.68
CA LEU A 60 -3.24 0.42 -15.83
C LEU A 60 -2.13 -0.61 -15.61
N THR A 61 -1.84 -1.38 -16.61
CA THR A 61 -0.76 -2.37 -16.62
C THR A 61 0.26 -2.07 -17.70
N GLY A 62 1.48 -2.55 -17.51
CA GLY A 62 2.56 -2.37 -18.47
C GLY A 62 3.81 -3.14 -18.06
N LYS A 63 4.91 -2.92 -18.78
CA LYS A 63 6.20 -3.45 -18.37
C LYS A 63 6.66 -2.72 -17.12
N ILE A 64 6.91 -3.47 -16.05
CA ILE A 64 7.43 -2.90 -14.80
C ILE A 64 8.87 -2.45 -15.02
N ILE A 65 9.17 -1.22 -14.63
CA ILE A 65 10.48 -0.58 -14.67
C ILE A 65 10.80 0.03 -13.31
N GLY A 66 12.05 0.13 -12.96
CA GLY A 66 12.42 0.65 -11.64
C GLY A 66 13.88 1.01 -11.52
N THR A 67 14.30 1.32 -10.31
CA THR A 67 15.68 1.68 -9.99
C THR A 67 16.61 0.54 -10.38
N PRO A 68 17.61 0.78 -11.27
CA PRO A 68 18.64 -0.21 -11.57
C PRO A 68 19.50 -0.50 -10.34
N GLU A 69 20.16 -1.64 -10.34
CA GLU A 69 21.12 -2.06 -9.31
C GLU A 69 20.51 -2.20 -7.90
N HIS A 70 19.28 -2.62 -7.84
CA HIS A 70 18.67 -2.97 -6.56
C HIS A 70 19.27 -4.31 -6.09
N GLU A 71 20.08 -4.27 -5.02
CA GLU A 71 20.49 -5.49 -4.34
C GLU A 71 19.26 -6.13 -3.71
N LYS A 72 18.90 -7.32 -4.19
CA LYS A 72 17.79 -8.11 -3.63
C LYS A 72 18.10 -8.46 -2.18
N GLN A 73 17.67 -7.64 -1.26
CA GLN A 73 17.63 -8.01 0.14
C GLN A 73 16.44 -8.96 0.33
N ASN A 74 16.73 -10.27 0.36
CA ASN A 74 15.78 -11.34 0.70
C ASN A 74 14.46 -11.43 -0.10
N GLY A 75 14.42 -10.98 -1.35
CA GLY A 75 13.28 -11.21 -2.25
C GLY A 75 12.01 -10.38 -2.01
N ASP A 76 11.81 -9.86 -0.81
CA ASP A 76 10.54 -9.26 -0.41
C ASP A 76 10.44 -7.74 -0.61
N HIS A 77 11.50 -7.07 -1.06
CA HIS A 77 11.57 -5.61 -1.13
C HIS A 77 11.99 -5.06 -2.51
N ASP A 78 11.73 -5.82 -3.56
CA ASP A 78 12.04 -5.41 -4.94
C ASP A 78 10.99 -4.39 -5.45
N TYR A 79 11.41 -3.49 -6.36
CA TYR A 79 10.50 -2.49 -6.95
C TYR A 79 9.35 -3.13 -7.75
N THR A 80 9.50 -4.36 -8.20
CA THR A 80 8.43 -5.10 -8.89
C THR A 80 7.24 -5.40 -7.98
N ASN A 81 7.44 -5.48 -6.68
CA ASN A 81 6.40 -5.71 -5.69
C ASN A 81 5.36 -4.58 -5.64
N VAL A 82 5.74 -3.37 -6.07
CA VAL A 82 4.84 -2.21 -6.10
C VAL A 82 3.61 -2.43 -6.98
N PHE A 83 3.72 -3.33 -7.95
CA PHE A 83 2.69 -3.60 -8.97
C PHE A 83 2.18 -5.05 -8.94
N ASP A 84 2.44 -5.81 -7.89
CA ASP A 84 2.04 -7.22 -7.76
C ASP A 84 0.60 -7.40 -7.22
N GLY A 85 -0.08 -6.30 -6.90
CA GLY A 85 -1.44 -6.29 -6.37
C GLY A 85 -1.55 -6.69 -4.90
N LYS A 86 -0.43 -6.82 -4.19
CA LYS A 86 -0.40 -7.20 -2.78
C LYS A 86 -0.01 -6.01 -1.90
N THR A 87 -0.71 -5.82 -0.80
CA THR A 87 -0.44 -4.74 0.15
C THR A 87 0.60 -5.11 1.21
N TRP A 88 0.92 -6.41 1.33
CA TRP A 88 1.90 -6.93 2.30
C TRP A 88 3.31 -7.13 1.74
N THR A 89 3.51 -6.95 0.45
CA THR A 89 4.82 -6.80 -0.18
C THR A 89 5.19 -5.32 -0.24
N SER A 90 6.44 -5.00 -0.46
CA SER A 90 6.86 -3.61 -0.56
C SER A 90 8.13 -3.46 -1.37
N PHE A 91 8.36 -2.25 -1.84
CA PHE A 91 9.66 -1.78 -2.29
C PHE A 91 10.36 -1.05 -1.15
N ASP A 92 11.63 -1.34 -0.95
CA ASP A 92 12.50 -0.69 0.01
C ASP A 92 13.88 -0.52 -0.63
N TYR A 93 14.15 0.68 -1.12
CA TYR A 93 15.41 0.92 -1.83
C TYR A 93 16.57 0.96 -0.86
N SER A 94 17.67 0.28 -1.18
CA SER A 94 18.88 0.19 -0.35
C SER A 94 19.48 1.56 0.01
N LYS A 95 19.37 2.54 -0.88
CA LYS A 95 19.85 3.91 -0.64
C LYS A 95 18.71 4.81 -0.15
N PRO A 96 19.00 5.80 0.72
CA PRO A 96 17.96 6.65 1.29
C PRO A 96 17.24 7.53 0.27
N THR A 97 17.83 7.76 -0.89
CA THR A 97 17.30 8.67 -1.92
C THR A 97 17.51 8.08 -3.31
N GLY A 98 16.62 8.39 -4.25
CA GLY A 98 16.75 8.03 -5.66
C GLY A 98 16.01 6.74 -6.06
N GLY A 99 15.36 6.05 -5.11
CA GLY A 99 14.52 4.89 -5.41
C GLY A 99 13.25 5.29 -6.19
N TRP A 100 12.88 4.48 -7.16
CA TRP A 100 11.65 4.65 -7.94
C TRP A 100 11.17 3.32 -8.51
N ALA A 101 9.85 3.22 -8.71
CA ALA A 101 9.18 2.13 -9.39
C ALA A 101 8.19 2.69 -10.41
N GLY A 102 7.99 2.03 -11.54
CA GLY A 102 7.16 2.56 -12.60
C GLY A 102 6.68 1.54 -13.61
N LEU A 103 5.91 2.02 -14.58
CA LEU A 103 5.37 1.26 -15.70
C LEU A 103 5.74 1.92 -17.03
N ASP A 104 6.16 1.12 -18.01
CA ASP A 104 6.08 1.45 -19.42
C ASP A 104 4.78 0.86 -19.98
N LEU A 105 3.82 1.71 -20.29
CA LEU A 105 2.50 1.31 -20.77
C LEU A 105 2.51 0.85 -22.24
N GLY A 106 3.63 1.06 -22.97
CA GLY A 106 3.74 0.76 -24.40
C GLY A 106 3.01 1.72 -25.32
N LYS A 107 2.10 2.51 -24.78
CA LYS A 107 1.33 3.58 -25.45
C LYS A 107 1.10 4.76 -24.51
N GLU A 108 0.79 5.90 -25.08
CA GLU A 108 0.39 7.07 -24.29
C GLU A 108 -1.04 6.90 -23.76
N VAL A 109 -1.24 7.25 -22.49
CA VAL A 109 -2.52 7.10 -21.77
C VAL A 109 -2.71 8.30 -20.85
N LYS A 110 -3.94 8.79 -20.75
CA LYS A 110 -4.32 9.85 -19.81
C LYS A 110 -4.60 9.25 -18.43
N VAL A 111 -3.78 9.61 -17.46
CA VAL A 111 -3.96 9.17 -16.05
C VAL A 111 -4.89 10.15 -15.33
N ASP A 112 -5.97 9.63 -14.75
CA ASP A 112 -6.92 10.42 -13.96
C ASP A 112 -6.58 10.42 -12.47
N ARG A 113 -6.21 9.26 -11.93
CA ARG A 113 -5.87 9.14 -10.52
C ARG A 113 -4.80 8.09 -10.26
N ILE A 114 -4.15 8.28 -9.13
CA ILE A 114 -3.16 7.35 -8.57
C ILE A 114 -3.67 6.89 -7.21
N VAL A 115 -3.64 5.60 -6.97
CA VAL A 115 -3.87 5.01 -5.63
C VAL A 115 -2.55 4.45 -5.16
N TYR A 116 -2.12 4.81 -3.96
CA TYR A 116 -0.89 4.26 -3.40
C TYR A 116 -1.09 3.82 -1.95
N THR A 117 -0.34 2.80 -1.59
CA THR A 117 -0.30 2.23 -0.24
C THR A 117 1.12 2.40 0.29
N PRO A 118 1.36 3.26 1.28
CA PRO A 118 2.66 3.36 1.93
C PRO A 118 3.05 2.02 2.54
N ARG A 119 4.34 1.76 2.62
CA ARG A 119 4.81 0.63 3.43
C ARG A 119 4.32 0.82 4.86
N ASN A 120 3.66 -0.19 5.37
CA ASN A 120 3.24 -0.27 6.75
C ASN A 120 3.97 -1.46 7.42
N ARG A 121 4.30 -1.36 8.69
CA ARG A 121 5.05 -2.38 9.44
C ARG A 121 4.18 -3.62 9.67
N ASP A 122 4.05 -4.46 8.63
CA ASP A 122 3.35 -5.75 8.69
C ASP A 122 1.89 -5.73 9.22
N ASN A 123 1.23 -4.58 9.20
CA ASN A 123 -0.16 -4.43 9.63
C ASN A 123 -1.15 -4.85 8.53
N TYR A 124 -0.87 -5.95 7.84
CA TYR A 124 -1.72 -6.46 6.78
C TYR A 124 -2.22 -7.85 7.10
N VAL A 125 -3.46 -8.09 6.74
CA VAL A 125 -3.98 -9.46 6.72
C VAL A 125 -3.32 -10.20 5.56
N ARG A 126 -2.66 -11.32 5.89
CA ARG A 126 -1.99 -12.17 4.90
C ARG A 126 -2.82 -13.44 4.68
N PRO A 127 -3.24 -13.74 3.43
CA PRO A 127 -3.91 -14.99 3.13
C PRO A 127 -3.08 -16.19 3.56
N GLY A 128 -3.74 -17.15 4.21
CA GLY A 128 -3.09 -18.33 4.77
C GLY A 128 -2.69 -18.25 6.25
N ASP A 129 -2.51 -17.03 6.77
CA ASP A 129 -2.21 -16.82 8.20
C ASP A 129 -3.47 -16.97 9.07
N VAL A 130 -3.28 -17.31 10.33
CA VAL A 130 -4.34 -17.48 11.33
C VAL A 130 -4.34 -16.30 12.27
N TYR A 131 -5.49 -15.65 12.36
CA TYR A 131 -5.70 -14.46 13.18
C TYR A 131 -6.76 -14.68 14.23
N GLU A 132 -6.57 -14.06 15.40
CA GLU A 132 -7.54 -13.99 16.47
C GLU A 132 -7.78 -12.53 16.84
N LEU A 133 -9.05 -12.13 16.89
CA LEU A 133 -9.44 -10.82 17.35
C LEU A 133 -9.85 -10.90 18.83
N PHE A 134 -9.35 -9.96 19.60
CA PHE A 134 -9.78 -9.74 20.98
C PHE A 134 -10.47 -8.41 21.09
N TYR A 135 -11.46 -8.31 21.95
CA TYR A 135 -12.07 -7.07 22.39
C TYR A 135 -11.97 -6.95 23.92
N CYS A 136 -11.90 -5.72 24.41
CA CYS A 136 -11.79 -5.44 25.83
C CYS A 136 -13.09 -4.86 26.37
N GLU A 137 -13.69 -5.54 27.36
CA GLU A 137 -14.76 -4.99 28.21
C GLU A 137 -14.19 -4.67 29.62
N ARG A 138 -14.06 -5.70 30.46
CA ARG A 138 -13.30 -5.63 31.72
C ARG A 138 -11.92 -6.28 31.57
N ASP A 139 -11.92 -7.40 30.83
CA ASP A 139 -10.75 -8.15 30.41
C ASP A 139 -10.80 -8.42 28.91
N TRP A 140 -9.71 -8.86 28.32
CA TRP A 140 -9.64 -9.25 26.93
C TRP A 140 -10.45 -10.52 26.68
N GLN A 141 -11.44 -10.44 25.81
CA GLN A 141 -12.29 -11.54 25.38
C GLN A 141 -11.97 -11.89 23.93
N SER A 142 -11.87 -13.18 23.62
CA SER A 142 -11.70 -13.63 22.24
C SER A 142 -13.02 -13.48 21.46
N ALA A 143 -12.96 -12.82 20.33
CA ALA A 143 -14.05 -12.77 19.35
C ALA A 143 -13.98 -13.92 18.34
N GLY A 144 -12.99 -14.77 18.46
CA GLY A 144 -12.77 -15.95 17.61
C GLY A 144 -11.51 -15.88 16.77
N THR A 145 -11.24 -16.98 16.10
CA THR A 145 -10.05 -17.20 15.27
C THR A 145 -10.46 -17.46 13.82
N ILE A 146 -9.79 -16.83 12.88
CA ILE A 146 -10.04 -16.95 11.44
C ILE A 146 -8.72 -17.24 10.71
N LYS A 147 -8.73 -18.23 9.82
CA LYS A 147 -7.68 -18.37 8.81
C LYS A 147 -8.02 -17.47 7.64
N ALA A 148 -7.16 -16.50 7.36
CA ALA A 148 -7.37 -15.55 6.27
C ALA A 148 -7.39 -16.24 4.90
N THR A 149 -8.39 -15.96 4.11
CA THR A 149 -8.51 -16.43 2.71
C THR A 149 -8.30 -15.28 1.71
N ALA A 150 -8.34 -14.04 2.21
CA ALA A 150 -8.12 -12.80 1.48
C ALA A 150 -7.28 -11.83 2.32
N ASP A 151 -7.10 -10.62 1.86
CA ASP A 151 -6.42 -9.51 2.56
C ASP A 151 -7.30 -8.79 3.60
N SER A 152 -8.42 -9.40 3.94
CA SER A 152 -9.38 -8.88 4.93
C SER A 152 -9.91 -9.98 5.83
N LEU A 153 -10.34 -9.58 7.03
CA LEU A 153 -10.97 -10.45 8.04
C LEU A 153 -12.33 -9.87 8.39
N VAL A 154 -13.31 -10.75 8.62
CA VAL A 154 -14.64 -10.34 9.05
C VAL A 154 -14.99 -11.02 10.37
N PHE A 155 -14.99 -10.25 11.44
CA PHE A 155 -15.51 -10.68 12.74
C PHE A 155 -16.90 -10.12 12.96
N ARG A 156 -17.74 -10.84 13.67
CA ARG A 156 -19.15 -10.48 13.94
C ARG A 156 -19.40 -10.42 15.44
N ASN A 157 -20.47 -9.70 15.81
CA ASN A 157 -20.90 -9.57 17.20
C ASN A 157 -19.83 -8.95 18.13
N ILE A 158 -19.10 -7.98 17.61
CA ILE A 158 -18.15 -7.20 18.40
C ILE A 158 -18.91 -6.05 19.07
N PRO A 159 -18.69 -5.78 20.38
CA PRO A 159 -19.30 -4.64 21.03
C PRO A 159 -18.90 -3.32 20.36
N GLU A 160 -19.86 -2.41 20.21
CA GLU A 160 -19.59 -1.09 19.65
C GLU A 160 -18.57 -0.32 20.50
N ASN A 161 -17.66 0.38 19.84
CA ASN A 161 -16.61 1.19 20.48
C ASN A 161 -15.65 0.41 21.40
N ALA A 162 -15.61 -0.92 21.28
CA ALA A 162 -14.67 -1.71 22.06
C ALA A 162 -13.21 -1.44 21.63
N LEU A 163 -12.31 -1.50 22.61
CA LEU A 163 -10.88 -1.61 22.30
C LEU A 163 -10.61 -2.98 21.71
N LEU A 164 -9.90 -3.04 20.61
CA LEU A 164 -9.62 -4.24 19.83
C LEU A 164 -8.12 -4.51 19.78
N LEU A 165 -7.75 -5.78 19.76
CA LEU A 165 -6.40 -6.27 19.54
C LEU A 165 -6.46 -7.44 18.57
N LEU A 166 -5.76 -7.35 17.45
CA LEU A 166 -5.61 -8.44 16.50
C LEU A 166 -4.27 -9.14 16.72
N ARG A 167 -4.31 -10.45 16.83
CA ARG A 167 -3.11 -11.30 16.95
C ARG A 167 -2.97 -12.17 15.71
N ASN A 168 -1.79 -12.19 15.11
CA ASN A 168 -1.44 -13.16 14.08
C ASN A 168 -0.68 -14.34 14.72
N HIS A 169 -1.35 -15.47 14.86
CA HIS A 169 -0.78 -16.68 15.48
C HIS A 169 0.29 -17.35 14.62
N THR A 170 0.18 -17.21 13.29
CA THR A 170 1.14 -17.84 12.37
C THR A 170 2.52 -17.19 12.50
N ARG A 171 2.55 -15.88 12.73
CA ARG A 171 3.80 -15.09 12.80
C ARG A 171 4.18 -14.64 14.19
N GLY A 172 3.29 -14.84 15.16
CA GLY A 172 3.51 -14.37 16.54
C GLY A 172 3.52 -12.86 16.68
N VAL A 173 2.76 -12.14 15.85
CA VAL A 173 2.68 -10.68 15.85
C VAL A 173 1.35 -10.22 16.44
N GLU A 174 1.42 -9.24 17.34
CA GLU A 174 0.27 -8.52 17.86
C GLU A 174 0.24 -7.11 17.27
N GLU A 175 -0.93 -6.71 16.80
CA GLU A 175 -1.13 -5.33 16.37
C GLU A 175 -1.37 -4.42 17.58
N ARG A 176 -1.14 -3.12 17.37
CA ARG A 176 -1.48 -2.12 18.37
C ARG A 176 -2.99 -2.14 18.64
N ILE A 177 -3.35 -1.70 19.84
CA ILE A 177 -4.75 -1.53 20.22
C ILE A 177 -5.39 -0.49 19.31
N PHE A 178 -6.59 -0.78 18.85
CA PHE A 178 -7.37 0.07 17.96
C PHE A 178 -8.86 0.04 18.29
N VAL A 179 -9.60 0.97 17.77
CA VAL A 179 -11.06 0.98 17.75
C VAL A 179 -11.55 1.17 16.32
N TYR A 180 -12.79 0.81 16.05
CA TYR A 180 -13.49 1.18 14.83
C TYR A 180 -14.42 2.36 15.11
N GLU A 181 -14.14 3.48 14.47
CA GLU A 181 -14.97 4.67 14.52
C GLU A 181 -15.41 5.02 13.10
N ASN A 182 -16.71 5.11 12.86
CA ASN A 182 -17.30 5.41 11.55
C ASN A 182 -16.83 4.46 10.41
N GLY A 183 -16.61 3.18 10.74
CA GLY A 183 -16.14 2.19 9.77
C GLY A 183 -14.64 2.25 9.46
N GLU A 184 -13.88 3.07 10.15
CA GLU A 184 -12.44 3.22 10.00
C GLU A 184 -11.70 2.73 11.26
N GLN A 185 -10.55 2.10 11.06
CA GLN A 185 -9.67 1.65 12.13
C GLN A 185 -8.86 2.83 12.65
N GLN A 186 -8.99 3.12 13.95
CA GLN A 186 -8.27 4.17 14.66
C GLN A 186 -7.31 3.55 15.67
N TRP A 187 -6.02 3.77 15.51
CA TRP A 187 -4.99 3.31 16.43
C TRP A 187 -4.96 4.11 17.72
N ARG A 188 -4.71 3.40 18.85
CA ARG A 188 -4.61 4.03 20.19
C ARG A 188 -3.19 3.87 20.77
#